data_3497b21e3997bc59cc19f8d37ea5895a
#
_entry.id   3497b21e3997bc59cc19f8d37ea5895a
#
_cell.length_a   1.000
_cell.length_b   1.000
_cell.length_c   1.000
_cell.angle_alpha   90.00
_cell.angle_beta   90.00
_cell.angle_gamma   90.00
#
_symmetry.space_group_name_H-M   'P 1'
#
loop_
_entity.id
_entity.type
_entity.pdbx_description
1 polymer ?
#
loop_
_entity_poly.entity_id
_entity_poly.type
_entity_poly.pdbx_seq_one_letter_code
_entity_poly.pdbx_strand_id
1 'polypeptide(L)'
;MPRLLVAASGTGGHLFPALSVADALPEPWSVRWVGVPDRLETSLVPGRYPLTTVKAGGLQGRGLRKLIQLIQLLAASGSIRRLIQRERIDAVFTTGGYIAAPAILAARWCGIPVVLHESNAIPGRVTRLFGRFCTRVAVGLGAAAPRIPGCRAVVTGTPVRAAFLQQHSLPMWVPQGNGPLLVVIGGSQGALGLNRMTRVIFPSLLSSGCRVVHLTGSNDPDVGCIEHPLLVEQPFSDEIPALLQHADLAISRAGAGSLSELAVSGTPTVLVPFPQAADQHQDANAVCAAAVAAAVIVHQHDPSETTLRDTVWRLLGSKLQGGASGADPLPEMGQAMRELGVDDADQK
;
A
#
# COMPACT_ATOMS: atom_id res chain seq x y z
N MET A 1 -27.47 -1.99 17.54
CA MET A 1 -26.10 -1.59 17.21
C MET A 1 -25.89 -1.85 15.72
N PRO A 2 -25.49 -0.86 14.95
CA PRO A 2 -25.22 -1.06 13.51
C PRO A 2 -24.00 -1.97 13.31
N ARG A 3 -24.01 -2.76 12.22
CA ARG A 3 -22.99 -3.76 11.92
C ARG A 3 -22.41 -3.57 10.54
N LEU A 4 -21.10 -3.42 10.48
CA LEU A 4 -20.36 -3.37 9.24
C LEU A 4 -19.79 -4.76 8.92
N LEU A 5 -20.01 -5.22 7.70
CA LEU A 5 -19.27 -6.35 7.15
C LEU A 5 -18.09 -5.83 6.33
N VAL A 6 -16.88 -6.09 6.80
CA VAL A 6 -15.66 -5.82 6.06
C VAL A 6 -15.32 -7.03 5.19
N ALA A 7 -15.28 -6.82 3.87
CA ALA A 7 -14.93 -7.85 2.89
C ALA A 7 -13.58 -7.53 2.26
N ALA A 8 -12.50 -8.00 2.87
CA ALA A 8 -11.15 -7.76 2.39
C ALA A 8 -10.31 -9.02 2.47
N SER A 9 -9.53 -9.30 1.43
CA SER A 9 -8.69 -10.49 1.35
C SER A 9 -7.46 -10.27 0.48
N GLY A 10 -6.41 -11.04 0.75
CA GLY A 10 -5.23 -11.14 -0.09
C GLY A 10 -3.97 -10.56 0.53
N THR A 11 -3.46 -9.45 0.00
CA THR A 11 -2.20 -8.83 0.45
C THR A 11 -2.43 -7.68 1.41
N GLY A 12 -1.35 -7.21 2.04
CA GLY A 12 -1.39 -6.03 2.94
C GLY A 12 -2.01 -4.79 2.30
N GLY A 13 -1.84 -4.60 0.97
CA GLY A 13 -2.42 -3.47 0.25
C GLY A 13 -3.96 -3.41 0.27
N HIS A 14 -4.65 -4.55 0.48
CA HIS A 14 -6.09 -4.59 0.70
C HIS A 14 -6.44 -4.63 2.20
N LEU A 15 -5.65 -5.32 2.99
CA LEU A 15 -6.00 -5.58 4.39
C LEU A 15 -5.74 -4.39 5.30
N PHE A 16 -4.61 -3.69 5.16
CA PHE A 16 -4.29 -2.56 6.03
C PHE A 16 -5.29 -1.39 5.89
N PRO A 17 -5.69 -0.94 4.69
CA PRO A 17 -6.75 0.07 4.58
C PRO A 17 -8.08 -0.39 5.17
N ALA A 18 -8.42 -1.68 5.02
CA ALA A 18 -9.65 -2.23 5.59
C ALA A 18 -9.61 -2.30 7.13
N LEU A 19 -8.46 -2.65 7.70
CA LEU A 19 -8.25 -2.63 9.15
C LEU A 19 -8.30 -1.19 9.70
N SER A 20 -7.66 -0.23 9.02
CA SER A 20 -7.67 1.17 9.44
C SER A 20 -9.10 1.73 9.51
N VAL A 21 -9.93 1.47 8.50
CA VAL A 21 -11.36 1.85 8.53
C VAL A 21 -12.12 1.14 9.64
N ALA A 22 -11.87 -0.16 9.83
CA ALA A 22 -12.55 -0.94 10.87
C ALA A 22 -12.18 -0.47 12.30
N ASP A 23 -10.90 -0.13 12.51
CA ASP A 23 -10.38 0.35 13.80
C ASP A 23 -10.84 1.81 14.10
N ALA A 24 -11.13 2.62 13.06
CA ALA A 24 -11.59 4.01 13.20
C ALA A 24 -13.12 4.15 13.35
N LEU A 25 -13.88 3.06 13.23
CA LEU A 25 -15.35 3.14 13.35
C LEU A 25 -15.76 3.61 14.75
N PRO A 26 -16.63 4.64 14.84
CA PRO A 26 -17.11 5.12 16.12
C PRO A 26 -18.11 4.14 16.75
N GLU A 27 -18.22 4.16 18.07
CA GLU A 27 -19.33 3.47 18.73
C GLU A 27 -20.69 4.06 18.27
N PRO A 28 -21.76 3.26 18.16
CA PRO A 28 -21.88 1.86 18.57
C PRO A 28 -21.70 0.83 17.43
N TRP A 29 -20.88 1.10 16.40
CA TRP A 29 -20.66 0.16 15.32
C TRP A 29 -19.95 -1.11 15.78
N SER A 30 -20.36 -2.24 15.26
CA SER A 30 -19.65 -3.52 15.42
C SER A 30 -19.21 -4.05 14.05
N VAL A 31 -18.03 -4.67 14.02
CA VAL A 31 -17.42 -5.18 12.80
C VAL A 31 -17.50 -6.69 12.73
N ARG A 32 -17.84 -7.21 11.57
CA ARG A 32 -17.67 -8.59 11.13
C ARG A 32 -16.75 -8.62 9.92
N TRP A 33 -15.97 -9.67 9.79
CA TRP A 33 -15.05 -9.80 8.67
C TRP A 33 -15.36 -11.02 7.81
N VAL A 34 -15.31 -10.85 6.50
CA VAL A 34 -15.35 -11.97 5.55
C VAL A 34 -14.09 -11.95 4.69
N GLY A 35 -13.42 -13.08 4.62
CA GLY A 35 -12.20 -13.29 3.85
C GLY A 35 -12.20 -14.60 3.09
N VAL A 36 -11.04 -14.96 2.54
CA VAL A 36 -10.81 -16.23 1.82
C VAL A 36 -9.92 -17.12 2.68
N PRO A 37 -10.12 -18.44 2.74
CA PRO A 37 -9.23 -19.34 3.46
C PRO A 37 -7.77 -19.21 2.98
N ASP A 38 -6.81 -19.51 3.87
CA ASP A 38 -5.38 -19.61 3.57
C ASP A 38 -4.75 -18.32 3.01
N ARG A 39 -5.25 -17.15 3.48
CA ARG A 39 -4.73 -15.84 3.11
C ARG A 39 -4.32 -15.06 4.36
N LEU A 40 -3.65 -13.91 4.16
CA LEU A 40 -3.09 -13.09 5.23
C LEU A 40 -4.13 -12.65 6.27
N GLU A 41 -5.38 -12.46 5.88
CA GLU A 41 -6.48 -12.14 6.81
C GLU A 41 -6.71 -13.20 7.89
N THR A 42 -6.39 -14.47 7.62
CA THR A 42 -6.57 -15.54 8.60
C THR A 42 -5.61 -15.46 9.79
N SER A 43 -4.51 -14.73 9.64
CA SER A 43 -3.56 -14.44 10.72
C SER A 43 -3.75 -13.06 11.34
N LEU A 44 -4.11 -12.04 10.56
CA LEU A 44 -4.16 -10.65 11.03
C LEU A 44 -5.50 -10.26 11.69
N VAL A 45 -6.61 -10.86 11.26
CA VAL A 45 -7.96 -10.41 11.65
C VAL A 45 -8.49 -11.08 12.94
N PRO A 46 -8.30 -12.40 13.21
CA PRO A 46 -9.01 -13.09 14.29
C PRO A 46 -8.80 -12.53 15.69
N GLY A 47 -7.65 -11.91 15.95
CA GLY A 47 -7.36 -11.27 17.24
C GLY A 47 -8.12 -9.96 17.47
N ARG A 48 -8.74 -9.39 16.43
CA ARG A 48 -9.44 -8.09 16.46
C ARG A 48 -10.94 -8.22 16.18
N TYR A 49 -11.28 -8.97 15.12
CA TYR A 49 -12.65 -9.07 14.60
C TYR A 49 -13.04 -10.51 14.33
N PRO A 50 -14.32 -10.89 14.57
CA PRO A 50 -14.82 -12.20 14.18
C PRO A 50 -14.72 -12.39 12.65
N LEU A 51 -13.96 -13.39 12.22
CA LEU A 51 -13.70 -13.72 10.82
C LEU A 51 -14.55 -14.91 10.37
N THR A 52 -15.19 -14.77 9.22
CA THR A 52 -15.80 -15.88 8.47
C THR A 52 -15.06 -16.02 7.14
N THR A 53 -14.67 -17.24 6.77
CA THR A 53 -14.03 -17.47 5.48
C THR A 53 -15.00 -18.07 4.47
N VAL A 54 -14.92 -17.60 3.22
CA VAL A 54 -15.72 -18.07 2.09
C VAL A 54 -14.79 -18.39 0.93
N LYS A 55 -14.93 -19.58 0.33
CA LYS A 55 -14.15 -19.92 -0.86
C LYS A 55 -14.54 -19.00 -2.02
N ALA A 56 -13.66 -18.11 -2.40
CA ALA A 56 -13.82 -17.21 -3.55
C ALA A 56 -12.57 -17.28 -4.43
N GLY A 57 -12.76 -17.22 -5.74
CA GLY A 57 -11.69 -17.28 -6.74
C GLY A 57 -11.71 -16.11 -7.71
N GLY A 58 -10.61 -15.90 -8.44
CA GLY A 58 -10.51 -14.86 -9.44
C GLY A 58 -11.33 -15.16 -10.71
N LEU A 59 -11.78 -14.12 -11.39
CA LEU A 59 -12.47 -14.19 -12.68
C LEU A 59 -11.44 -14.20 -13.85
N GLN A 60 -10.52 -15.17 -13.86
CA GLN A 60 -9.39 -15.21 -14.80
C GLN A 60 -9.39 -16.50 -15.64
N GLY A 61 -10.50 -16.88 -16.25
CA GLY A 61 -10.58 -18.08 -17.06
C GLY A 61 -11.11 -17.83 -18.47
N ARG A 62 -10.84 -18.75 -19.39
CA ARG A 62 -11.50 -18.86 -20.69
C ARG A 62 -12.28 -20.17 -20.78
N GLY A 63 -13.36 -20.21 -21.57
CA GLY A 63 -14.15 -21.42 -21.78
C GLY A 63 -14.78 -21.96 -20.48
N LEU A 64 -14.69 -23.28 -20.27
CA LEU A 64 -15.31 -23.98 -19.14
C LEU A 64 -14.83 -23.47 -17.77
N ARG A 65 -13.58 -23.02 -17.66
CA ARG A 65 -13.05 -22.40 -16.42
C ARG A 65 -13.81 -21.13 -16.04
N LYS A 66 -14.22 -20.33 -17.00
CA LYS A 66 -15.01 -19.12 -16.75
C LYS A 66 -16.40 -19.46 -16.17
N LEU A 67 -17.02 -20.53 -16.65
CA LEU A 67 -18.31 -21.00 -16.12
C LEU A 67 -18.17 -21.50 -14.68
N ILE A 68 -17.13 -22.27 -14.38
CA ILE A 68 -16.84 -22.72 -13.00
C ILE A 68 -16.62 -21.52 -12.07
N GLN A 69 -15.86 -20.52 -12.51
CA GLN A 69 -15.61 -19.31 -11.72
C GLN A 69 -16.89 -18.49 -11.49
N LEU A 70 -17.78 -18.44 -12.46
CA LEU A 70 -19.10 -17.79 -12.30
C LEU A 70 -19.96 -18.54 -11.27
N ILE A 71 -19.99 -19.86 -11.31
CA ILE A 71 -20.70 -20.68 -10.31
C ILE A 71 -20.11 -20.46 -8.92
N GLN A 72 -18.78 -20.42 -8.79
CA GLN A 72 -18.11 -20.13 -7.52
C GLN A 72 -18.43 -18.72 -7.01
N LEU A 73 -18.46 -17.72 -7.89
CA LEU A 73 -18.86 -16.36 -7.55
C LEU A 73 -20.29 -16.32 -7.00
N LEU A 74 -21.25 -16.97 -7.67
CA LEU A 74 -22.64 -17.03 -7.24
C LEU A 74 -22.80 -17.79 -5.92
N ALA A 75 -22.10 -18.91 -5.75
CA ALA A 75 -22.11 -19.69 -4.51
C ALA A 75 -21.53 -18.88 -3.32
N ALA A 76 -20.41 -18.18 -3.54
CA ALA A 76 -19.81 -17.28 -2.56
C ALA A 76 -20.76 -16.13 -2.20
N SER A 77 -21.41 -15.51 -3.22
CA SER A 77 -22.39 -14.45 -3.01
C SER A 77 -23.60 -14.95 -2.19
N GLY A 78 -24.09 -16.16 -2.47
CA GLY A 78 -25.15 -16.80 -1.69
C GLY A 78 -24.76 -17.06 -0.23
N SER A 79 -23.52 -17.47 0.02
CA SER A 79 -23.00 -17.68 1.38
C SER A 79 -22.87 -16.36 2.14
N ILE A 80 -22.35 -15.32 1.51
CA ILE A 80 -22.23 -13.98 2.11
C ILE A 80 -23.64 -13.37 2.33
N ARG A 81 -24.58 -13.57 1.42
CA ARG A 81 -25.97 -13.14 1.62
C ARG A 81 -26.58 -13.75 2.88
N ARG A 82 -26.40 -15.06 3.11
CA ARG A 82 -26.87 -15.70 4.34
C ARG A 82 -26.19 -15.13 5.59
N LEU A 83 -24.90 -14.83 5.51
CA LEU A 83 -24.15 -14.16 6.58
C LEU A 83 -24.74 -12.78 6.89
N ILE A 84 -24.98 -11.96 5.86
CA ILE A 84 -25.61 -10.63 5.99
C ILE A 84 -26.96 -10.73 6.71
N GLN A 85 -27.81 -11.66 6.30
CA GLN A 85 -29.13 -11.85 6.89
C GLN A 85 -29.07 -12.37 8.32
N ARG A 86 -28.23 -13.41 8.57
CA ARG A 86 -28.09 -14.03 9.89
C ARG A 86 -27.53 -13.06 10.94
N GLU A 87 -26.49 -12.32 10.56
CA GLU A 87 -25.79 -11.39 11.45
C GLU A 87 -26.43 -9.99 11.45
N ARG A 88 -27.49 -9.76 10.65
CA ARG A 88 -28.18 -8.47 10.50
C ARG A 88 -27.18 -7.34 10.19
N ILE A 89 -26.44 -7.51 9.10
CA ILE A 89 -25.45 -6.53 8.63
C ILE A 89 -26.16 -5.34 8.00
N ASP A 90 -25.76 -4.13 8.36
CA ASP A 90 -26.38 -2.88 7.89
C ASP A 90 -25.64 -2.27 6.70
N ALA A 91 -24.32 -2.52 6.57
CA ALA A 91 -23.51 -2.02 5.48
C ALA A 91 -22.34 -2.95 5.17
N VAL A 92 -21.78 -2.85 3.94
CA VAL A 92 -20.58 -3.58 3.51
C VAL A 92 -19.51 -2.58 3.12
N PHE A 93 -18.29 -2.82 3.61
CA PHE A 93 -17.08 -2.15 3.15
C PHE A 93 -16.13 -3.15 2.52
N THR A 94 -15.52 -2.81 1.40
CA THR A 94 -14.54 -3.68 0.73
C THR A 94 -13.42 -2.89 0.08
N THR A 95 -12.20 -3.43 0.13
CA THR A 95 -11.00 -2.83 -0.45
C THR A 95 -10.52 -3.58 -1.70
N GLY A 96 -11.35 -4.48 -2.23
CA GLY A 96 -10.98 -5.30 -3.38
C GLY A 96 -10.61 -6.74 -3.02
N GLY A 97 -9.81 -7.38 -3.89
CA GLY A 97 -9.48 -8.80 -3.76
C GLY A 97 -10.60 -9.74 -4.24
N TYR A 98 -10.39 -11.05 -4.07
CA TYR A 98 -11.32 -12.07 -4.58
C TYR A 98 -12.69 -12.08 -3.89
N ILE A 99 -12.75 -11.62 -2.64
CA ILE A 99 -13.96 -11.61 -1.83
C ILE A 99 -14.88 -10.41 -2.15
N ALA A 100 -14.34 -9.35 -2.77
CA ALA A 100 -15.08 -8.11 -2.98
C ALA A 100 -16.27 -8.28 -3.95
N ALA A 101 -16.07 -8.92 -5.09
CA ALA A 101 -17.15 -9.13 -6.06
C ALA A 101 -18.35 -9.89 -5.47
N PRO A 102 -18.19 -11.05 -4.81
CA PRO A 102 -19.30 -11.73 -4.17
C PRO A 102 -19.92 -10.93 -3.02
N ALA A 103 -19.15 -10.13 -2.28
CA ALA A 103 -19.70 -9.28 -1.21
C ALA A 103 -20.57 -8.14 -1.76
N ILE A 104 -20.12 -7.48 -2.84
CA ILE A 104 -20.91 -6.44 -3.54
C ILE A 104 -22.24 -7.00 -4.04
N LEU A 105 -22.22 -8.16 -4.70
CA LEU A 105 -23.44 -8.81 -5.19
C LEU A 105 -24.38 -9.20 -4.04
N ALA A 106 -23.85 -9.79 -2.99
CA ALA A 106 -24.64 -10.20 -1.83
C ALA A 106 -25.33 -9.00 -1.15
N ALA A 107 -24.58 -7.91 -0.92
CA ALA A 107 -25.11 -6.68 -0.36
C ALA A 107 -26.21 -6.06 -1.25
N ARG A 108 -25.97 -6.05 -2.58
CA ARG A 108 -26.97 -5.57 -3.55
C ARG A 108 -28.26 -6.38 -3.51
N TRP A 109 -28.17 -7.71 -3.36
CA TRP A 109 -29.33 -8.59 -3.22
C TRP A 109 -30.06 -8.41 -1.88
N CYS A 110 -29.36 -7.97 -0.84
CA CYS A 110 -29.95 -7.65 0.46
C CYS A 110 -30.48 -6.21 0.53
N GLY A 111 -30.23 -5.36 -0.47
CA GLY A 111 -30.65 -3.95 -0.46
C GLY A 111 -29.86 -3.07 0.52
N ILE A 112 -28.68 -3.51 1.00
CA ILE A 112 -27.85 -2.74 1.94
C ILE A 112 -26.74 -1.96 1.21
N PRO A 113 -26.28 -0.83 1.78
CA PRO A 113 -25.24 -0.01 1.17
C PRO A 113 -23.90 -0.74 1.12
N VAL A 114 -23.12 -0.43 0.05
CA VAL A 114 -21.77 -0.92 -0.17
C VAL A 114 -20.85 0.25 -0.48
N VAL A 115 -19.74 0.33 0.23
CA VAL A 115 -18.60 1.18 -0.11
C VAL A 115 -17.45 0.30 -0.57
N LEU A 116 -16.92 0.59 -1.76
CA LEU A 116 -15.72 -0.04 -2.30
C LEU A 116 -14.58 0.97 -2.29
N HIS A 117 -13.44 0.62 -1.69
CA HIS A 117 -12.24 1.42 -1.74
C HIS A 117 -11.29 0.92 -2.83
N GLU A 118 -10.80 1.83 -3.67
CA GLU A 118 -9.78 1.59 -4.69
C GLU A 118 -8.54 2.45 -4.42
N SER A 119 -7.47 1.83 -4.00
CA SER A 119 -6.25 2.54 -3.63
C SER A 119 -5.41 3.01 -4.83
N ASN A 120 -5.44 2.28 -5.95
CA ASN A 120 -4.55 2.52 -7.09
C ASN A 120 -5.08 3.56 -8.07
N ALA A 121 -4.17 4.24 -8.77
CA ALA A 121 -4.50 5.14 -9.87
C ALA A 121 -5.14 4.43 -11.07
N ILE A 122 -4.78 3.16 -11.32
CA ILE A 122 -5.47 2.28 -12.28
C ILE A 122 -6.40 1.35 -11.49
N PRO A 123 -7.72 1.51 -11.62
CA PRO A 123 -8.68 0.70 -10.90
C PRO A 123 -8.55 -0.78 -11.26
N GLY A 124 -8.63 -1.63 -10.23
CA GLY A 124 -8.62 -3.07 -10.38
C GLY A 124 -9.86 -3.60 -11.14
N ARG A 125 -9.80 -4.85 -11.61
CA ARG A 125 -10.90 -5.48 -12.37
C ARG A 125 -12.22 -5.50 -11.62
N VAL A 126 -12.20 -5.73 -10.32
CA VAL A 126 -13.41 -5.73 -9.49
C VAL A 126 -14.03 -4.34 -9.48
N THR A 127 -13.24 -3.30 -9.28
CA THR A 127 -13.70 -1.90 -9.28
C THR A 127 -14.32 -1.53 -10.63
N ARG A 128 -13.66 -1.88 -11.75
CA ARG A 128 -14.16 -1.60 -13.11
C ARG A 128 -15.48 -2.32 -13.42
N LEU A 129 -15.66 -3.56 -12.96
CA LEU A 129 -16.82 -4.38 -13.29
C LEU A 129 -17.99 -4.18 -12.31
N PHE A 130 -17.69 -4.03 -11.02
CA PHE A 130 -18.70 -4.06 -9.95
C PHE A 130 -18.87 -2.70 -9.24
N GLY A 131 -18.00 -1.73 -9.44
CA GLY A 131 -18.07 -0.42 -8.78
C GLY A 131 -19.38 0.31 -9.01
N ARG A 132 -20.01 0.15 -10.19
CA ARG A 132 -21.32 0.72 -10.50
C ARG A 132 -22.48 0.17 -9.64
N PHE A 133 -22.29 -0.96 -8.98
CA PHE A 133 -23.27 -1.56 -8.07
C PHE A 133 -23.06 -1.12 -6.62
N CYS A 134 -21.96 -0.40 -6.35
CA CYS A 134 -21.68 0.15 -5.03
C CYS A 134 -22.43 1.47 -4.81
N THR A 135 -22.72 1.78 -3.56
CA THR A 135 -23.30 3.07 -3.14
C THR A 135 -22.33 4.20 -3.37
N ARG A 136 -21.04 3.94 -3.08
CA ARG A 136 -19.91 4.83 -3.35
C ARG A 136 -18.66 4.00 -3.69
N VAL A 137 -17.77 4.60 -4.45
CA VAL A 137 -16.40 4.11 -4.65
C VAL A 137 -15.45 5.17 -4.11
N ALA A 138 -14.85 4.89 -2.96
CA ALA A 138 -13.79 5.69 -2.38
C ALA A 138 -12.49 5.46 -3.16
N VAL A 139 -11.85 6.49 -3.67
CA VAL A 139 -10.61 6.37 -4.44
C VAL A 139 -9.44 6.99 -3.68
N GLY A 140 -8.35 6.25 -3.54
CA GLY A 140 -7.15 6.70 -2.88
C GLY A 140 -6.42 7.78 -3.68
N LEU A 141 -6.30 7.57 -4.98
CA LEU A 141 -5.68 8.52 -5.90
C LEU A 141 -6.75 9.07 -6.85
N GLY A 142 -6.86 10.40 -6.93
CA GLY A 142 -7.87 11.08 -7.75
C GLY A 142 -7.84 10.68 -9.23
N ALA A 143 -6.70 10.25 -9.74
CA ALA A 143 -6.52 9.72 -11.09
C ALA A 143 -7.36 8.46 -11.41
N ALA A 144 -7.88 7.77 -10.39
CA ALA A 144 -8.74 6.60 -10.57
C ALA A 144 -10.18 7.00 -10.96
N ALA A 145 -10.70 8.13 -10.47
CA ALA A 145 -12.09 8.54 -10.65
C ALA A 145 -12.54 8.61 -12.12
N PRO A 146 -11.81 9.27 -13.06
CA PRO A 146 -12.21 9.32 -14.46
C PRO A 146 -12.14 7.95 -15.17
N ARG A 147 -11.45 6.96 -14.59
CA ARG A 147 -11.29 5.60 -15.15
C ARG A 147 -12.43 4.64 -14.78
N ILE A 148 -13.38 5.08 -13.96
CA ILE A 148 -14.56 4.29 -13.53
C ILE A 148 -15.87 5.03 -13.84
N PRO A 149 -16.13 5.33 -15.12
CA PRO A 149 -17.36 6.02 -15.51
C PRO A 149 -18.60 5.22 -15.07
N GLY A 150 -19.63 5.93 -14.60
CA GLY A 150 -20.84 5.31 -14.07
C GLY A 150 -20.77 4.86 -12.60
N CYS A 151 -19.59 4.98 -11.96
CA CYS A 151 -19.47 4.83 -10.52
C CYS A 151 -19.64 6.18 -9.79
N ARG A 152 -20.15 6.13 -8.57
CA ARG A 152 -20.20 7.30 -7.68
C ARG A 152 -18.87 7.41 -6.93
N ALA A 153 -17.83 7.87 -7.63
CA ALA A 153 -16.50 8.01 -7.08
C ALA A 153 -16.37 9.23 -6.17
N VAL A 154 -15.65 9.06 -5.04
CA VAL A 154 -15.29 10.12 -4.10
C VAL A 154 -13.80 9.97 -3.81
N VAL A 155 -13.03 11.05 -3.90
CA VAL A 155 -11.60 11.03 -3.54
C VAL A 155 -11.48 11.15 -2.02
N THR A 156 -10.98 10.10 -1.38
CA THR A 156 -10.85 10.02 0.08
C THR A 156 -9.41 9.92 0.55
N GLY A 157 -8.46 9.65 -0.34
CA GLY A 157 -7.17 9.10 0.06
C GLY A 157 -7.26 7.61 0.37
N THR A 158 -6.14 7.00 0.69
CA THR A 158 -6.09 5.61 1.15
C THR A 158 -5.81 5.58 2.66
N PRO A 159 -6.67 4.96 3.47
CA PRO A 159 -6.46 4.85 4.90
C PRO A 159 -5.14 4.18 5.24
N VAL A 160 -4.40 4.76 6.17
CA VAL A 160 -3.14 4.23 6.70
C VAL A 160 -3.32 3.78 8.14
N ARG A 161 -2.41 2.93 8.62
CA ARG A 161 -2.42 2.49 10.02
C ARG A 161 -2.26 3.70 10.97
N ALA A 162 -3.01 3.74 12.07
CA ALA A 162 -3.01 4.83 13.03
C ALA A 162 -1.60 5.21 13.55
N ALA A 163 -0.68 4.25 13.57
CA ALA A 163 0.71 4.51 13.94
C ALA A 163 1.42 5.54 13.02
N PHE A 164 1.02 5.67 11.75
CA PHE A 164 1.59 6.70 10.87
C PHE A 164 1.13 8.11 11.19
N LEU A 165 0.01 8.26 11.90
CA LEU A 165 -0.56 9.54 12.32
C LEU A 165 0.00 10.04 13.66
N GLN A 166 0.83 9.22 14.31
CA GLN A 166 1.47 9.53 15.59
C GLN A 166 2.94 9.87 15.38
N GLN A 167 3.50 10.70 16.25
CA GLN A 167 4.93 10.98 16.26
C GLN A 167 5.69 9.87 16.97
N HIS A 168 6.78 9.42 16.37
CA HIS A 168 7.65 8.37 16.90
C HIS A 168 9.09 8.85 17.00
N SER A 169 9.80 8.40 18.03
CA SER A 169 11.26 8.55 18.10
C SER A 169 11.96 7.56 17.18
N LEU A 170 13.12 7.93 16.65
CA LEU A 170 13.92 7.03 15.83
C LEU A 170 14.34 5.80 16.66
N PRO A 171 14.16 4.57 16.15
CA PRO A 171 14.52 3.35 16.86
C PRO A 171 16.02 3.27 17.17
N MET A 172 16.36 2.76 18.35
CA MET A 172 17.78 2.70 18.82
C MET A 172 18.65 1.77 17.98
N TRP A 173 18.07 0.81 17.27
CA TRP A 173 18.80 -0.11 16.40
C TRP A 173 19.17 0.50 15.04
N VAL A 174 18.64 1.67 14.70
CA VAL A 174 19.03 2.41 13.48
C VAL A 174 20.47 2.87 13.63
N PRO A 175 21.31 2.74 12.58
CA PRO A 175 22.71 3.16 12.65
C PRO A 175 22.87 4.58 13.15
N GLN A 176 23.75 4.79 14.15
CA GLN A 176 24.03 6.11 14.71
C GLN A 176 25.01 6.86 13.81
N GLY A 177 24.86 8.18 13.71
CA GLY A 177 25.73 9.04 12.91
C GLY A 177 25.06 10.35 12.52
N ASN A 178 25.85 11.26 11.95
CA ASN A 178 25.37 12.59 11.54
C ASN A 178 24.98 12.65 10.05
N GLY A 179 25.26 11.60 9.28
CA GLY A 179 24.91 11.55 7.87
C GLY A 179 23.41 11.30 7.63
N PRO A 180 22.94 11.51 6.40
CA PRO A 180 21.55 11.32 6.05
C PRO A 180 21.11 9.86 6.23
N LEU A 181 19.83 9.68 6.59
CA LEU A 181 19.20 8.37 6.73
C LEU A 181 18.46 8.01 5.43
N LEU A 182 18.94 6.96 4.77
CA LEU A 182 18.26 6.32 3.63
C LEU A 182 17.50 5.09 4.12
N VAL A 183 16.19 5.04 3.84
CA VAL A 183 15.35 3.88 4.13
C VAL A 183 14.92 3.20 2.84
N VAL A 184 15.17 1.89 2.73
CA VAL A 184 14.78 1.08 1.56
C VAL A 184 13.68 0.10 1.95
N ILE A 185 12.53 0.16 1.26
CA ILE A 185 11.36 -0.68 1.53
C ILE A 185 10.79 -1.30 0.25
N GLY A 186 10.69 -2.63 0.23
CA GLY A 186 10.12 -3.40 -0.90
C GLY A 186 8.62 -3.70 -0.79
N GLY A 187 7.98 -3.27 0.30
CA GLY A 187 6.61 -3.66 0.67
C GLY A 187 6.58 -4.94 1.51
N SER A 188 5.38 -5.39 1.91
CA SER A 188 5.17 -6.47 2.89
C SER A 188 5.76 -7.84 2.53
N GLN A 189 6.05 -8.08 1.26
CA GLN A 189 6.62 -9.36 0.79
C GLN A 189 8.11 -9.26 0.44
N GLY A 190 8.70 -8.07 0.58
CA GLY A 190 10.03 -7.77 0.08
C GLY A 190 10.06 -7.61 -1.45
N ALA A 191 11.22 -7.26 -2.00
CA ALA A 191 11.38 -6.99 -3.43
C ALA A 191 12.81 -7.31 -3.90
N LEU A 192 13.11 -8.57 -4.18
CA LEU A 192 14.47 -9.02 -4.56
C LEU A 192 15.13 -8.16 -5.65
N GLY A 193 14.37 -7.77 -6.69
CA GLY A 193 14.90 -6.92 -7.74
C GLY A 193 15.28 -5.51 -7.26
N LEU A 194 14.50 -4.92 -6.36
CA LEU A 194 14.82 -3.65 -5.71
C LEU A 194 16.03 -3.82 -4.78
N ASN A 195 16.04 -4.86 -3.95
CA ASN A 195 17.11 -5.13 -3.01
C ASN A 195 18.47 -5.24 -3.71
N ARG A 196 18.55 -6.01 -4.81
CA ARG A 196 19.76 -6.12 -5.61
C ARG A 196 20.19 -4.79 -6.23
N MET A 197 19.23 -4.03 -6.77
CA MET A 197 19.47 -2.72 -7.37
C MET A 197 20.04 -1.72 -6.36
N THR A 198 19.51 -1.71 -5.13
CA THR A 198 19.95 -0.79 -4.08
C THR A 198 21.30 -1.21 -3.46
N ARG A 199 21.57 -2.50 -3.30
CA ARG A 199 22.87 -2.96 -2.79
C ARG A 199 24.05 -2.54 -3.64
N VAL A 200 23.87 -2.38 -4.95
CA VAL A 200 24.95 -1.89 -5.85
C VAL A 200 25.43 -0.50 -5.45
N ILE A 201 24.56 0.34 -4.91
CA ILE A 201 24.88 1.72 -4.54
C ILE A 201 25.32 1.88 -3.09
N PHE A 202 25.05 0.91 -2.20
CA PHE A 202 25.35 1.01 -0.77
C PHE A 202 26.84 1.27 -0.47
N PRO A 203 27.83 0.56 -1.06
CA PRO A 203 29.23 0.79 -0.69
C PRO A 203 29.65 2.25 -0.84
N SER A 204 29.22 2.91 -1.93
CA SER A 204 29.58 4.32 -2.15
C SER A 204 28.84 5.28 -1.21
N LEU A 205 27.59 5.01 -0.85
CA LEU A 205 26.82 5.83 0.08
C LEU A 205 27.34 5.68 1.51
N LEU A 206 27.62 4.45 1.94
CA LEU A 206 28.14 4.15 3.28
C LEU A 206 29.51 4.77 3.51
N SER A 207 30.41 4.70 2.52
CA SER A 207 31.73 5.36 2.60
C SER A 207 31.64 6.89 2.68
N SER A 208 30.53 7.47 2.24
CA SER A 208 30.25 8.91 2.35
C SER A 208 29.47 9.28 3.61
N GLY A 209 29.31 8.35 4.55
CA GLY A 209 28.66 8.56 5.84
C GLY A 209 27.13 8.43 5.83
N CYS A 210 26.52 8.01 4.72
CA CYS A 210 25.09 7.75 4.67
C CYS A 210 24.72 6.58 5.60
N ARG A 211 23.68 6.73 6.40
CA ARG A 211 23.11 5.67 7.22
C ARG A 211 22.03 4.96 6.39
N VAL A 212 22.02 3.64 6.38
CA VAL A 212 21.08 2.86 5.57
C VAL A 212 20.32 1.87 6.43
N VAL A 213 19.01 1.92 6.33
CA VAL A 213 18.09 0.88 6.82
C VAL A 213 17.42 0.22 5.63
N HIS A 214 17.60 -1.08 5.48
CA HIS A 214 17.07 -1.85 4.36
C HIS A 214 16.14 -2.95 4.86
N LEU A 215 14.82 -2.80 4.59
CA LEU A 215 13.82 -3.83 4.88
C LEU A 215 13.68 -4.77 3.68
N THR A 216 14.36 -5.91 3.76
CA THR A 216 14.62 -6.82 2.62
C THR A 216 13.45 -7.73 2.28
N GLY A 217 12.56 -8.01 3.26
CA GLY A 217 11.62 -9.13 3.19
C GLY A 217 12.27 -10.44 3.63
N SER A 218 11.44 -11.42 3.99
CA SER A 218 11.89 -12.68 4.60
C SER A 218 12.61 -13.65 3.63
N ASN A 219 12.51 -13.40 2.32
CA ASN A 219 13.00 -14.34 1.30
C ASN A 219 14.22 -13.83 0.53
N ASP A 220 14.91 -12.82 1.04
CA ASP A 220 16.12 -12.30 0.41
C ASP A 220 17.35 -13.15 0.79
N PRO A 221 17.97 -13.86 -0.18
CA PRO A 221 19.11 -14.72 0.09
C PRO A 221 20.42 -13.93 0.29
N ASP A 222 20.42 -12.63 -0.08
CA ASP A 222 21.64 -11.81 -0.12
C ASP A 222 21.76 -10.92 1.13
N VAL A 223 20.96 -11.15 2.19
CA VAL A 223 21.04 -10.42 3.47
C VAL A 223 22.40 -10.66 4.12
N GLY A 224 23.05 -9.57 4.55
CA GLY A 224 24.36 -9.63 5.20
C GLY A 224 25.54 -9.76 4.23
N CYS A 225 25.33 -9.69 2.90
CA CYS A 225 26.44 -9.70 1.95
C CYS A 225 27.31 -8.41 2.01
N ILE A 226 26.80 -7.36 2.63
CA ILE A 226 27.54 -6.11 2.91
C ILE A 226 27.54 -5.91 4.42
N GLU A 227 28.70 -5.92 5.03
CA GLU A 227 28.89 -5.62 6.45
C GLU A 227 29.44 -4.20 6.62
N HIS A 228 28.67 -3.32 7.26
CA HIS A 228 29.09 -1.95 7.53
C HIS A 228 28.36 -1.38 8.76
N PRO A 229 29.01 -0.62 9.66
CA PRO A 229 28.39 -0.09 10.87
C PRO A 229 27.25 0.89 10.61
N LEU A 230 27.17 1.49 9.43
CA LEU A 230 26.11 2.38 8.99
C LEU A 230 25.01 1.68 8.18
N LEU A 231 25.01 0.34 8.06
CA LEU A 231 24.00 -0.44 7.37
C LEU A 231 23.32 -1.41 8.35
N VAL A 232 22.01 -1.39 8.36
CA VAL A 232 21.20 -2.45 8.98
C VAL A 232 20.24 -3.02 7.92
N GLU A 233 20.29 -4.33 7.73
CA GLU A 233 19.34 -5.10 6.93
C GLU A 233 18.48 -5.94 7.86
N GLN A 234 17.16 -5.82 7.71
CA GLN A 234 16.15 -6.61 8.44
C GLN A 234 15.08 -7.12 7.49
N PRO A 235 14.51 -8.31 7.72
CA PRO A 235 13.44 -8.83 6.87
C PRO A 235 12.16 -8.00 7.00
N PHE A 236 11.90 -7.47 8.21
CA PHE A 236 10.68 -6.73 8.53
C PHE A 236 10.90 -5.83 9.77
N SER A 237 10.09 -4.78 9.90
CA SER A 237 10.00 -3.97 11.12
C SER A 237 8.57 -3.49 11.35
N ASP A 238 8.12 -3.49 12.58
CA ASP A 238 6.86 -2.83 12.99
C ASP A 238 7.03 -1.30 13.13
N GLU A 239 8.27 -0.82 13.17
CA GLU A 239 8.64 0.58 13.38
C GLU A 239 8.77 1.37 12.07
N ILE A 240 8.17 0.88 10.96
CA ILE A 240 8.15 1.59 9.66
C ILE A 240 7.67 3.05 9.81
N PRO A 241 6.64 3.37 10.63
CA PRO A 241 6.23 4.77 10.83
C PRO A 241 7.39 5.65 11.31
N ALA A 242 8.12 5.20 12.33
CA ALA A 242 9.28 5.92 12.86
C ALA A 242 10.39 6.06 11.81
N LEU A 243 10.70 5.00 11.08
CA LEU A 243 11.71 5.02 10.03
C LEU A 243 11.38 6.06 8.95
N LEU A 244 10.14 6.08 8.45
CA LEU A 244 9.74 7.00 7.40
C LEU A 244 9.68 8.45 7.88
N GLN A 245 9.24 8.71 9.11
CA GLN A 245 9.23 10.06 9.69
C GLN A 245 10.62 10.68 9.83
N HIS A 246 11.65 9.86 10.02
CA HIS A 246 13.03 10.29 10.22
C HIS A 246 13.94 10.10 9.00
N ALA A 247 13.45 9.45 7.95
CA ALA A 247 14.21 9.26 6.72
C ALA A 247 14.43 10.59 5.98
N ASP A 248 15.67 10.87 5.60
CA ASP A 248 15.98 11.96 4.68
C ASP A 248 15.53 11.62 3.26
N LEU A 249 15.62 10.34 2.89
CA LEU A 249 15.18 9.82 1.60
C LEU A 249 14.70 8.38 1.77
N ALA A 250 13.62 8.01 1.11
CA ALA A 250 13.22 6.62 0.96
C ALA A 250 13.43 6.12 -0.47
N ILE A 251 13.75 4.84 -0.64
CA ILE A 251 13.62 4.12 -1.91
C ILE A 251 12.53 3.07 -1.73
N SER A 252 11.49 3.13 -2.54
CA SER A 252 10.32 2.26 -2.35
C SER A 252 9.76 1.74 -3.67
N ARG A 253 9.03 0.61 -3.59
CA ARG A 253 8.07 0.25 -4.62
C ARG A 253 6.89 1.23 -4.61
N ALA A 254 6.22 1.39 -5.76
CA ALA A 254 5.08 2.31 -5.89
C ALA A 254 3.72 1.63 -5.63
N GLY A 255 3.65 0.73 -4.63
CA GLY A 255 2.38 0.21 -4.16
C GLY A 255 1.54 1.32 -3.52
N ALA A 256 0.23 1.34 -3.76
CA ALA A 256 -0.64 2.42 -3.28
C ALA A 256 -0.61 2.59 -1.76
N GLY A 257 -0.57 1.49 -0.99
CA GLY A 257 -0.45 1.55 0.46
C GLY A 257 0.87 2.18 0.90
N SER A 258 2.01 1.73 0.34
CA SER A 258 3.32 2.31 0.66
C SER A 258 3.39 3.78 0.27
N LEU A 259 2.82 4.15 -0.89
CA LEU A 259 2.76 5.55 -1.32
C LEU A 259 1.96 6.41 -0.33
N SER A 260 0.84 5.90 0.17
CA SER A 260 0.03 6.62 1.17
C SER A 260 0.75 6.74 2.51
N GLU A 261 1.48 5.70 2.95
CA GLU A 261 2.31 5.74 4.15
C GLU A 261 3.45 6.75 4.02
N LEU A 262 4.14 6.80 2.87
CA LEU A 262 5.15 7.80 2.54
C LEU A 262 4.57 9.22 2.51
N ALA A 263 3.38 9.37 1.95
CA ALA A 263 2.69 10.65 1.84
C ALA A 263 2.34 11.23 3.21
N VAL A 264 1.71 10.45 4.07
CA VAL A 264 1.36 10.89 5.44
C VAL A 264 2.62 11.18 6.27
N SER A 265 3.71 10.42 6.08
CA SER A 265 5.00 10.69 6.74
C SER A 265 5.73 11.89 6.15
N GLY A 266 5.37 12.36 4.95
CA GLY A 266 6.07 13.43 4.25
C GLY A 266 7.50 13.08 3.83
N THR A 267 7.76 11.81 3.51
CA THR A 267 9.08 11.29 3.23
C THR A 267 9.47 11.49 1.77
N PRO A 268 10.52 12.27 1.43
CA PRO A 268 11.03 12.36 0.07
C PRO A 268 11.37 10.97 -0.47
N THR A 269 10.98 10.66 -1.71
CA THR A 269 11.06 9.26 -2.16
C THR A 269 11.56 9.11 -3.60
N VAL A 270 12.42 8.12 -3.82
CA VAL A 270 12.67 7.52 -5.13
C VAL A 270 11.76 6.30 -5.27
N LEU A 271 10.83 6.38 -6.20
CA LEU A 271 9.91 5.28 -6.51
C LEU A 271 10.48 4.40 -7.62
N VAL A 272 10.56 3.10 -7.34
CA VAL A 272 10.97 2.07 -8.29
C VAL A 272 9.79 1.14 -8.52
N PRO A 273 8.91 1.43 -9.50
CA PRO A 273 7.74 0.59 -9.78
C PRO A 273 8.10 -0.87 -10.02
N PHE A 274 7.23 -1.79 -9.61
CA PHE A 274 7.44 -3.22 -9.86
C PHE A 274 7.14 -3.53 -11.34
N PRO A 275 8.11 -4.03 -12.13
CA PRO A 275 7.94 -4.18 -13.57
C PRO A 275 6.82 -5.13 -14.00
N GLN A 276 6.50 -6.14 -13.18
CA GLN A 276 5.44 -7.11 -13.44
C GLN A 276 4.13 -6.76 -12.72
N ALA A 277 3.97 -5.51 -12.27
CA ALA A 277 2.72 -5.07 -11.67
C ALA A 277 1.53 -5.21 -12.64
N ALA A 278 0.45 -5.83 -12.19
CA ALA A 278 -0.73 -6.04 -13.03
C ALA A 278 -1.25 -4.71 -13.59
N ASP A 279 -1.55 -4.67 -14.89
CA ASP A 279 -2.02 -3.47 -15.58
C ASP A 279 -1.09 -2.24 -15.36
N GLN A 280 0.19 -2.43 -14.99
CA GLN A 280 1.18 -1.36 -14.69
C GLN A 280 0.68 -0.35 -13.64
N HIS A 281 -0.10 -0.82 -12.65
CA HIS A 281 -0.70 0.08 -11.66
C HIS A 281 0.35 0.79 -10.80
N GLN A 282 1.54 0.20 -10.56
CA GLN A 282 2.59 0.86 -9.80
C GLN A 282 3.23 2.01 -10.56
N ASP A 283 3.40 1.90 -11.88
CA ASP A 283 3.86 3.01 -12.72
C ASP A 283 2.89 4.17 -12.65
N ALA A 284 1.59 3.90 -12.78
CA ALA A 284 0.56 4.94 -12.69
C ALA A 284 0.50 5.59 -11.29
N ASN A 285 0.70 4.84 -10.21
CA ASN A 285 0.80 5.39 -8.86
C ASN A 285 2.03 6.30 -8.73
N ALA A 286 3.19 5.86 -9.24
CA ALA A 286 4.42 6.64 -9.21
C ALA A 286 4.29 7.95 -10.00
N VAL A 287 3.65 7.91 -11.17
CA VAL A 287 3.37 9.11 -11.98
C VAL A 287 2.53 10.13 -11.21
N CYS A 288 1.56 9.70 -10.40
CA CYS A 288 0.78 10.62 -9.57
C CYS A 288 1.66 11.40 -8.57
N ALA A 289 2.63 10.74 -7.94
CA ALA A 289 3.54 11.41 -7.01
C ALA A 289 4.58 12.27 -7.73
N ALA A 290 5.13 11.80 -8.85
CA ALA A 290 6.10 12.56 -9.63
C ALA A 290 5.49 13.82 -10.27
N ALA A 291 4.21 13.78 -10.65
CA ALA A 291 3.52 14.93 -11.25
C ALA A 291 3.43 16.15 -10.33
N VAL A 292 3.52 15.96 -9.02
CA VAL A 292 3.53 17.03 -8.01
C VAL A 292 4.91 17.21 -7.39
N ALA A 293 5.96 16.69 -8.01
CA ALA A 293 7.34 16.73 -7.52
C ALA A 293 7.57 16.07 -6.14
N ALA A 294 6.65 15.21 -5.70
CA ALA A 294 6.75 14.50 -4.43
C ALA A 294 7.74 13.32 -4.49
N ALA A 295 8.00 12.80 -5.68
CA ALA A 295 8.91 11.66 -5.89
C ALA A 295 9.64 11.74 -7.22
N VAL A 296 10.76 11.03 -7.31
CA VAL A 296 11.48 10.74 -8.55
C VAL A 296 11.26 9.28 -8.92
N ILE A 297 10.95 9.00 -10.19
CA ILE A 297 10.76 7.64 -10.70
C ILE A 297 12.08 7.13 -11.28
N VAL A 298 12.45 5.91 -10.91
CA VAL A 298 13.55 5.16 -11.51
C VAL A 298 13.04 3.78 -11.89
N HIS A 299 13.20 3.38 -13.16
CA HIS A 299 12.77 2.06 -13.62
C HIS A 299 13.87 1.01 -13.42
N GLN A 300 13.50 -0.19 -13.03
CA GLN A 300 14.44 -1.25 -12.66
C GLN A 300 15.32 -1.72 -13.84
N HIS A 301 14.83 -1.62 -15.07
CA HIS A 301 15.46 -2.24 -16.25
C HIS A 301 15.65 -1.25 -17.43
N ASP A 302 15.56 0.04 -17.19
CA ASP A 302 15.79 1.02 -18.25
C ASP A 302 17.26 1.44 -18.30
N PRO A 303 18.02 1.03 -19.34
CA PRO A 303 19.42 1.41 -19.48
C PRO A 303 19.63 2.84 -20.01
N SER A 304 18.58 3.51 -20.47
CA SER A 304 18.64 4.83 -21.10
C SER A 304 18.41 6.01 -20.15
N GLU A 305 17.92 5.72 -18.94
CA GLU A 305 17.57 6.76 -17.96
C GLU A 305 18.64 6.93 -16.87
N THR A 306 18.57 8.05 -16.17
CA THR A 306 19.36 8.36 -14.98
C THR A 306 19.34 7.18 -14.01
N THR A 307 20.49 6.66 -13.65
CA THR A 307 20.62 5.51 -12.78
C THR A 307 20.10 5.81 -11.37
N LEU A 308 19.70 4.77 -10.65
CA LEU A 308 19.34 4.92 -9.23
C LEU A 308 20.48 5.60 -8.45
N ARG A 309 21.73 5.25 -8.76
CA ARG A 309 22.93 5.86 -8.17
C ARG A 309 22.93 7.37 -8.36
N ASP A 310 22.82 7.84 -9.61
CA ASP A 310 22.91 9.28 -9.92
C ASP A 310 21.74 10.04 -9.28
N THR A 311 20.55 9.44 -9.27
CA THR A 311 19.37 10.02 -8.64
C THR A 311 19.58 10.18 -7.13
N VAL A 312 20.01 9.13 -6.42
CA VAL A 312 20.23 9.18 -4.97
C VAL A 312 21.34 10.16 -4.62
N TRP A 313 22.46 10.15 -5.37
CA TRP A 313 23.55 11.10 -5.18
C TRP A 313 23.14 12.55 -5.42
N ARG A 314 22.33 12.82 -6.44
CA ARG A 314 21.78 14.16 -6.69
C ARG A 314 20.89 14.64 -5.55
N LEU A 315 20.04 13.75 -4.99
CA LEU A 315 19.11 14.09 -3.92
C LEU A 315 19.78 14.24 -2.56
N LEU A 316 20.72 13.37 -2.21
CA LEU A 316 21.41 13.39 -0.92
C LEU A 316 22.72 14.19 -0.92
N GLY A 317 23.18 14.66 -2.08
CA GLY A 317 24.52 15.27 -2.23
C GLY A 317 24.76 16.45 -1.31
N SER A 318 23.77 17.30 -1.04
CA SER A 318 23.84 18.42 -0.09
C SER A 318 24.08 17.98 1.36
N LYS A 319 23.65 16.76 1.72
CA LYS A 319 23.76 16.16 3.06
C LYS A 319 24.93 15.20 3.20
N LEU A 320 25.50 14.74 2.09
CA LEU A 320 26.71 13.93 2.04
C LEU A 320 27.94 14.83 1.92
N GLN A 321 28.99 14.57 2.68
CA GLN A 321 30.30 15.27 2.59
C GLN A 321 30.29 16.79 2.80
N GLY A 322 29.43 17.31 3.68
CA GLY A 322 29.51 18.72 4.11
C GLY A 322 29.09 19.74 3.06
N GLY A 323 28.12 19.41 2.25
CA GLY A 323 27.38 20.37 1.43
C GLY A 323 28.16 20.88 0.22
N ALA A 324 28.20 20.12 -0.84
CA ALA A 324 28.50 20.70 -2.15
C ALA A 324 27.36 21.69 -2.51
N SER A 325 27.75 22.90 -2.85
CA SER A 325 26.97 24.05 -3.26
C SER A 325 25.77 23.72 -4.17
N GLY A 326 24.58 23.59 -3.60
CA GLY A 326 23.32 23.40 -4.31
C GLY A 326 22.15 23.49 -3.36
N ALA A 327 20.96 23.90 -3.83
CA ALA A 327 19.74 23.85 -3.04
C ALA A 327 19.41 22.38 -2.69
N ASP A 328 19.03 22.14 -1.42
CA ASP A 328 18.56 20.83 -0.97
C ASP A 328 17.11 20.62 -1.49
N PRO A 329 16.86 19.65 -2.39
CA PRO A 329 15.51 19.44 -2.93
C PRO A 329 14.59 18.67 -1.98
N LEU A 330 15.12 18.05 -0.95
CA LEU A 330 14.37 17.13 -0.09
C LEU A 330 13.26 17.81 0.73
N PRO A 331 13.44 19.02 1.27
CA PRO A 331 12.35 19.70 1.99
C PRO A 331 11.12 19.96 1.11
N GLU A 332 11.32 20.43 -0.12
CA GLU A 332 10.23 20.68 -1.07
C GLU A 332 9.55 19.37 -1.50
N MET A 333 10.33 18.32 -1.76
CA MET A 333 9.79 17.00 -2.06
C MET A 333 8.98 16.44 -0.88
N GLY A 334 9.45 16.60 0.35
CA GLY A 334 8.75 16.16 1.56
C GLY A 334 7.44 16.91 1.78
N GLN A 335 7.43 18.22 1.51
CA GLN A 335 6.21 19.00 1.56
C GLN A 335 5.20 18.55 0.49
N ALA A 336 5.63 18.41 -0.75
CA ALA A 336 4.80 17.92 -1.85
C ALA A 336 4.25 16.51 -1.55
N MET A 337 5.05 15.65 -0.89
CA MET A 337 4.61 14.33 -0.47
C MET A 337 3.51 14.41 0.61
N ARG A 338 3.62 15.30 1.58
CA ARG A 338 2.57 15.54 2.59
C ARG A 338 1.28 16.05 1.99
N GLU A 339 1.35 16.89 0.96
CA GLU A 339 0.17 17.39 0.25
C GLU A 339 -0.60 16.32 -0.52
N LEU A 340 0.07 15.20 -0.87
CA LEU A 340 -0.58 13.99 -1.38
C LEU A 340 -1.23 13.16 -0.27
N GLY A 341 -0.77 13.30 0.97
CA GLY A 341 -1.27 12.58 2.13
C GLY A 341 -2.69 13.01 2.50
N VAL A 342 -3.47 12.07 3.01
CA VAL A 342 -4.80 12.33 3.55
C VAL A 342 -4.87 11.66 4.91
N ASP A 343 -4.71 12.45 5.97
CA ASP A 343 -4.59 11.94 7.34
C ASP A 343 -5.93 11.39 7.88
N ASP A 344 -7.05 11.90 7.37
CA ASP A 344 -8.42 11.54 7.76
C ASP A 344 -9.12 10.63 6.73
N ALA A 345 -8.36 9.89 5.92
CA ALA A 345 -8.90 9.05 4.85
C ALA A 345 -9.84 7.93 5.35
N ASP A 346 -9.70 7.51 6.59
CA ASP A 346 -10.54 6.52 7.26
C ASP A 346 -11.88 7.08 7.77
N GLN A 347 -12.01 8.42 7.85
CA GLN A 347 -13.20 9.13 8.32
C GLN A 347 -14.08 9.65 7.16
N LYS A 348 -13.53 9.75 5.95
CA LYS A 348 -14.23 10.21 4.74
C LYS A 348 -15.04 9.10 4.07
#